data_057c7edab760af49199f1b08ed176910
#
_entry.id   057c7edab760af49199f1b08ed176910
#
_cell.length_a   1.000
_cell.length_b   1.000
_cell.length_c   1.000
_cell.angle_alpha   90.00
_cell.angle_beta   90.00
_cell.angle_gamma   90.00
#
_symmetry.space_group_name_H-M   'P 1'
#
loop_
_entity.id
_entity.type
_entity.pdbx_description
1 polymer ?
#
loop_
_entity_poly.entity_id
_entity_poly.type
_entity_poly.pdbx_seq_one_letter_code
_entity_poly.pdbx_strand_id
1 'polypeptide(L)'
;MRLFLTTSLLMLSILASAQPSVRVDSPDGSIGIRFRTVKGQLEYRITHKGKTLIEDSAISIVMDDTALGAEAKLGKVTRRKGVDEYSLPVGKRSHVRSEYKEATITVVNPDKSIDMRLQVKAFNDAVAFRHIIGKREGDKALNIRNEILEIRPEGNPMASALFVPGFINSHEGPYTRKRLDNLDSGKLIDMPLTLEFEDGSFAAVTEANLVDYAGMYLIKDGGKLTSRLSPRLDKPEYSVMLDSVCTTPWRVFMISDRIETLMESTVLTSLCEPCRIEDTSWLKPGKTTFPWWNDTEVPDTTFQPGNNFLTNKYYIDFAADNGLEYHSVYGYADMPWYYDDGPGFGLAGPNADLTRPVPLLDFKAICEYARSRGVDIHVWLNWAALYKNIDEIFTKFNEWGVKGMMVDFMNRDDQEMITIQENILRKAADHRLFIQFHGASKPSGLSRTYPNEFTREGTLNYEVYKWDNERQMGADHDIMMPFTRLLAGPADYHLGGFRSVPKKDYVVHYSRPLVTSTRCHMLAMYLVLESYLNMVCDYPEAYRGQPGFDFLKDVPTVWDETRVLEAKMAEYVVTARRKGKDWYVGCINNSTERTIDIDFNFLEDGEYSLELLKDSDDTDTKPEPSRNIRHGCQER
;
A
#
# COMPACT_ATOMS: atom_id res chain seq x y z
N MET A 1 -77.24 -40.98 -23.54
CA MET A 1 -77.09 -39.75 -22.81
C MET A 1 -75.66 -39.75 -22.19
N ARG A 2 -74.71 -39.15 -22.88
CA ARG A 2 -73.31 -39.14 -22.42
C ARG A 2 -73.00 -37.72 -21.86
N LEU A 3 -72.67 -37.67 -20.55
CA LEU A 3 -72.29 -36.45 -19.85
C LEU A 3 -70.80 -36.14 -20.13
N PHE A 4 -70.51 -35.00 -20.72
CA PHE A 4 -69.17 -34.50 -20.84
C PHE A 4 -68.87 -33.58 -19.63
N LEU A 5 -67.94 -33.98 -18.74
CA LEU A 5 -67.36 -33.12 -17.74
C LEU A 5 -66.17 -32.39 -18.32
N THR A 6 -66.29 -31.07 -18.48
CA THR A 6 -65.19 -30.19 -18.81
C THR A 6 -64.53 -29.72 -17.53
N THR A 7 -63.33 -30.23 -17.21
CA THR A 7 -62.46 -29.72 -16.13
C THR A 7 -61.67 -28.54 -16.66
N SER A 8 -62.01 -27.32 -16.20
CA SER A 8 -61.22 -26.13 -16.44
C SER A 8 -60.02 -26.10 -15.47
N LEU A 9 -58.82 -26.30 -16.00
CA LEU A 9 -57.55 -26.10 -15.27
C LEU A 9 -57.25 -24.59 -15.23
N LEU A 10 -57.40 -23.96 -14.05
CA LEU A 10 -56.95 -22.62 -13.78
C LEU A 10 -55.42 -22.67 -13.62
N MET A 11 -54.65 -22.27 -14.63
CA MET A 11 -53.22 -21.98 -14.48
C MET A 11 -53.06 -20.63 -13.75
N LEU A 12 -52.75 -20.70 -12.46
CA LEU A 12 -52.25 -19.55 -11.72
C LEU A 12 -50.81 -19.27 -12.18
N SER A 13 -50.63 -18.35 -13.12
CA SER A 13 -49.32 -17.80 -13.43
C SER A 13 -48.90 -16.90 -12.26
N ILE A 14 -48.04 -17.40 -11.39
CA ILE A 14 -47.30 -16.58 -10.41
C ILE A 14 -46.37 -15.71 -11.22
N LEU A 15 -46.81 -14.49 -11.52
CA LEU A 15 -45.89 -13.43 -11.95
C LEU A 15 -44.93 -13.15 -10.79
N ALA A 16 -43.78 -13.79 -10.81
CA ALA A 16 -42.66 -13.40 -9.95
C ALA A 16 -42.30 -11.97 -10.33
N SER A 17 -42.80 -11.00 -9.56
CA SER A 17 -42.41 -9.60 -9.67
C SER A 17 -40.89 -9.56 -9.52
N ALA A 18 -40.19 -9.28 -10.61
CA ALA A 18 -38.74 -9.09 -10.58
C ALA A 18 -38.41 -7.98 -9.58
N GLN A 19 -37.73 -8.33 -8.51
CA GLN A 19 -37.34 -7.33 -7.51
C GLN A 19 -36.48 -6.25 -8.16
N PRO A 20 -36.69 -4.97 -7.83
CA PRO A 20 -35.90 -3.89 -8.40
C PRO A 20 -34.40 -4.14 -8.14
N SER A 21 -33.61 -4.16 -9.22
CA SER A 21 -32.16 -4.29 -9.13
C SER A 21 -31.47 -3.20 -9.93
N VAL A 22 -30.29 -2.80 -9.50
CA VAL A 22 -29.47 -1.78 -10.17
C VAL A 22 -28.14 -2.41 -10.51
N ARG A 23 -27.82 -2.42 -11.81
CA ARG A 23 -26.55 -2.91 -12.35
C ARG A 23 -25.71 -1.74 -12.87
N VAL A 24 -24.41 -1.78 -12.62
CA VAL A 24 -23.39 -0.87 -13.14
C VAL A 24 -22.30 -1.74 -13.77
N ASP A 25 -22.03 -1.52 -15.05
CA ASP A 25 -21.00 -2.24 -15.79
C ASP A 25 -19.81 -1.33 -16.07
N SER A 26 -18.61 -1.91 -16.17
CA SER A 26 -17.41 -1.23 -16.64
C SER A 26 -17.59 -0.57 -18.00
N PRO A 27 -16.76 0.40 -18.40
CA PRO A 27 -16.84 1.01 -19.74
C PRO A 27 -16.82 -0.02 -20.87
N ASP A 28 -15.95 -1.04 -20.80
CA ASP A 28 -15.84 -2.14 -21.76
C ASP A 28 -16.89 -3.25 -21.58
N GLY A 29 -17.64 -3.24 -20.49
CA GLY A 29 -18.68 -4.23 -20.17
C GLY A 29 -18.15 -5.55 -19.59
N SER A 30 -16.85 -5.68 -19.35
CA SER A 30 -16.24 -6.93 -18.83
C SER A 30 -16.56 -7.18 -17.36
N ILE A 31 -16.65 -6.14 -16.53
CA ILE A 31 -16.94 -6.23 -15.10
C ILE A 31 -18.31 -5.60 -14.82
N GLY A 32 -19.13 -6.29 -14.02
CA GLY A 32 -20.43 -5.78 -13.61
C GLY A 32 -20.67 -5.95 -12.13
N ILE A 33 -21.26 -4.95 -11.48
CA ILE A 33 -21.77 -5.04 -10.12
C ILE A 33 -23.27 -4.78 -10.11
N ARG A 34 -24.03 -5.62 -9.41
CA ARG A 34 -25.48 -5.52 -9.29
C ARG A 34 -25.89 -5.41 -7.84
N PHE A 35 -26.72 -4.45 -7.50
CA PHE A 35 -27.37 -4.31 -6.19
C PHE A 35 -28.83 -4.67 -6.28
N ARG A 36 -29.35 -5.32 -5.24
CA ARG A 36 -30.77 -5.64 -5.05
C ARG A 36 -31.11 -5.69 -3.57
N THR A 37 -32.40 -5.72 -3.25
CA THR A 37 -32.86 -6.03 -1.89
C THR A 37 -33.60 -7.36 -1.88
N VAL A 38 -33.23 -8.27 -0.98
CA VAL A 38 -33.86 -9.58 -0.79
C VAL A 38 -34.39 -9.67 0.62
N LYS A 39 -35.71 -9.78 0.75
CA LYS A 39 -36.39 -9.76 2.06
C LYS A 39 -35.98 -8.53 2.92
N GLY A 40 -35.73 -7.40 2.26
CA GLY A 40 -35.26 -6.17 2.89
C GLY A 40 -33.75 -6.03 3.02
N GLN A 41 -32.96 -7.10 2.95
CA GLN A 41 -31.50 -7.03 3.03
C GLN A 41 -30.92 -6.50 1.71
N LEU A 42 -30.11 -5.44 1.79
CA LEU A 42 -29.33 -4.94 0.66
C LEU A 42 -28.17 -5.90 0.36
N GLU A 43 -28.11 -6.36 -0.89
CA GLU A 43 -27.10 -7.29 -1.37
C GLU A 43 -26.45 -6.78 -2.65
N TYR A 44 -25.21 -7.19 -2.88
CA TYR A 44 -24.51 -7.00 -4.14
C TYR A 44 -24.02 -8.32 -4.72
N ARG A 45 -23.77 -8.33 -6.05
CA ARG A 45 -23.13 -9.43 -6.78
C ARG A 45 -22.16 -8.84 -7.79
N ILE A 46 -21.00 -9.47 -7.95
CA ILE A 46 -20.00 -9.06 -8.94
C ILE A 46 -19.83 -10.15 -9.99
N THR A 47 -19.76 -9.72 -11.26
CA THR A 47 -19.52 -10.60 -12.41
C THR A 47 -18.34 -10.12 -13.22
N HIS A 48 -17.58 -11.05 -13.80
CA HIS A 48 -16.51 -10.78 -14.77
C HIS A 48 -16.75 -11.60 -16.03
N LYS A 49 -16.80 -10.95 -17.19
CA LYS A 49 -17.08 -11.57 -18.51
C LYS A 49 -18.34 -12.45 -18.48
N GLY A 50 -19.36 -11.99 -17.74
CA GLY A 50 -20.66 -12.68 -17.60
C GLY A 50 -20.70 -13.80 -16.54
N LYS A 51 -19.57 -14.23 -15.99
CA LYS A 51 -19.51 -15.22 -14.91
C LYS A 51 -19.57 -14.53 -13.54
N THR A 52 -20.16 -15.17 -12.56
CA THR A 52 -20.13 -14.69 -11.17
C THR A 52 -18.74 -14.90 -10.58
N LEU A 53 -18.18 -13.87 -9.93
CA LEU A 53 -16.98 -13.95 -9.09
C LEU A 53 -17.33 -13.84 -7.61
N ILE A 54 -18.23 -12.90 -7.27
CA ILE A 54 -18.74 -12.73 -5.92
C ILE A 54 -20.25 -12.95 -5.99
N GLU A 55 -20.73 -13.94 -5.26
CA GLU A 55 -22.14 -14.25 -5.14
C GLU A 55 -22.90 -13.16 -4.36
N ASP A 56 -24.24 -13.29 -4.31
CA ASP A 56 -25.08 -12.35 -3.57
C ASP A 56 -24.62 -12.25 -2.11
N SER A 57 -24.10 -11.08 -1.75
CA SER A 57 -23.41 -10.79 -0.50
C SER A 57 -24.03 -9.57 0.16
N ALA A 58 -24.29 -9.64 1.48
CA ALA A 58 -24.95 -8.60 2.23
C ALA A 58 -24.03 -7.41 2.51
N ILE A 59 -24.61 -6.21 2.50
CA ILE A 59 -23.95 -4.98 3.00
C ILE A 59 -24.90 -4.21 3.92
N SER A 60 -24.35 -3.66 5.00
CA SER A 60 -25.09 -2.77 5.92
C SER A 60 -24.16 -1.93 6.79
N ILE A 61 -24.67 -0.83 7.33
CA ILE A 61 -24.01 -0.03 8.35
C ILE A 61 -24.73 -0.24 9.67
N VAL A 62 -24.05 -0.79 10.67
CA VAL A 62 -24.59 -1.07 12.00
C VAL A 62 -24.37 0.14 12.90
N MET A 63 -25.45 0.72 13.39
CA MET A 63 -25.48 1.85 14.32
C MET A 63 -26.09 1.45 15.67
N ASP A 64 -26.26 2.38 16.60
CA ASP A 64 -26.80 2.08 17.95
C ASP A 64 -28.20 1.47 17.93
N ASP A 65 -29.08 2.02 17.12
CA ASP A 65 -30.52 1.76 17.13
C ASP A 65 -31.07 1.29 15.78
N THR A 66 -30.19 1.19 14.75
CA THR A 66 -30.59 0.81 13.40
C THR A 66 -29.45 0.13 12.63
N ALA A 67 -29.80 -0.62 11.61
CA ALA A 67 -28.88 -1.15 10.61
C ALA A 67 -29.30 -0.65 9.23
N LEU A 68 -28.59 0.33 8.69
CA LEU A 68 -28.85 0.84 7.34
C LEU A 68 -28.50 -0.21 6.31
N GLY A 69 -29.40 -0.48 5.36
CA GLY A 69 -29.27 -1.59 4.41
C GLY A 69 -30.02 -2.86 4.85
N ALA A 70 -30.46 -2.95 6.11
CA ALA A 70 -31.46 -3.93 6.55
C ALA A 70 -32.88 -3.34 6.41
N GLU A 71 -33.87 -4.19 6.06
CA GLU A 71 -35.25 -3.79 5.75
C GLU A 71 -35.34 -2.64 4.71
N ALA A 72 -34.33 -2.55 3.85
CA ALA A 72 -34.14 -1.47 2.89
C ALA A 72 -34.85 -1.74 1.55
N LYS A 73 -35.06 -0.66 0.79
CA LYS A 73 -35.51 -0.70 -0.61
C LYS A 73 -34.64 0.19 -1.46
N LEU A 74 -34.39 -0.22 -2.71
CA LEU A 74 -33.73 0.63 -3.69
C LEU A 74 -34.70 1.70 -4.17
N GLY A 75 -34.27 2.95 -4.13
CA GLY A 75 -35.02 4.13 -4.56
C GLY A 75 -34.50 4.70 -5.87
N LYS A 76 -34.40 6.05 -5.94
CA LYS A 76 -33.95 6.79 -7.12
C LYS A 76 -32.51 6.41 -7.50
N VAL A 77 -32.27 6.28 -8.80
CA VAL A 77 -30.94 6.00 -9.38
C VAL A 77 -30.56 7.13 -10.33
N THR A 78 -29.40 7.72 -10.14
CA THR A 78 -28.76 8.61 -11.10
C THR A 78 -27.54 7.93 -11.68
N ARG A 79 -27.23 8.18 -12.98
CA ARG A 79 -26.11 7.54 -13.67
C ARG A 79 -25.30 8.58 -14.42
N ARG A 80 -23.99 8.37 -14.47
CA ARG A 80 -23.09 9.15 -15.33
C ARG A 80 -21.96 8.26 -15.87
N LYS A 81 -21.35 8.74 -16.96
CA LYS A 81 -20.03 8.25 -17.43
C LYS A 81 -19.03 9.36 -17.17
N GLY A 82 -17.81 9.01 -16.86
CA GLY A 82 -16.75 9.97 -16.63
C GLY A 82 -15.41 9.46 -17.11
N VAL A 83 -14.53 10.42 -17.33
CA VAL A 83 -13.10 10.23 -17.53
C VAL A 83 -12.44 11.13 -16.50
N ASP A 84 -11.57 10.56 -15.70
CA ASP A 84 -10.72 11.29 -14.76
C ASP A 84 -9.30 11.27 -15.29
N GLU A 85 -8.73 12.45 -15.50
CA GLU A 85 -7.41 12.62 -16.09
C GLU A 85 -6.59 13.55 -15.18
N TYR A 86 -5.43 13.06 -14.74
CA TYR A 86 -4.60 13.79 -13.78
C TYR A 86 -3.14 13.36 -13.86
N SER A 87 -2.26 14.23 -13.37
CA SER A 87 -0.83 13.93 -13.20
C SER A 87 -0.52 13.57 -11.76
N LEU A 88 0.43 12.66 -11.58
CA LEU A 88 1.00 12.29 -10.29
C LEU A 88 2.44 12.79 -10.23
N PRO A 89 2.77 13.75 -9.35
CA PRO A 89 4.16 14.18 -9.12
C PRO A 89 5.03 13.04 -8.60
N VAL A 90 4.40 12.11 -7.87
CA VAL A 90 5.01 10.93 -7.27
C VAL A 90 4.12 9.74 -7.62
N GLY A 91 4.67 8.73 -8.32
CA GLY A 91 3.87 7.58 -8.74
C GLY A 91 4.60 6.60 -9.65
N LYS A 92 3.98 5.45 -9.83
CA LYS A 92 4.38 4.46 -10.85
C LYS A 92 4.05 4.89 -12.29
N ARG A 93 3.29 5.96 -12.45
CA ARG A 93 2.98 6.64 -13.71
C ARG A 93 2.89 8.14 -13.46
N SER A 94 3.42 8.94 -14.36
CA SER A 94 3.32 10.41 -14.26
C SER A 94 1.96 10.95 -14.70
N HIS A 95 1.24 10.20 -15.53
CA HIS A 95 -0.07 10.57 -16.07
C HIS A 95 -1.05 9.40 -15.97
N VAL A 96 -2.26 9.70 -15.49
CA VAL A 96 -3.35 8.73 -15.34
C VAL A 96 -4.56 9.21 -16.11
N ARG A 97 -5.14 8.32 -16.91
CA ARG A 97 -6.44 8.49 -17.55
C ARG A 97 -7.31 7.29 -17.18
N SER A 98 -8.38 7.56 -16.45
CA SER A 98 -9.26 6.54 -15.88
C SER A 98 -10.70 6.76 -16.34
N GLU A 99 -11.23 5.83 -17.11
CA GLU A 99 -12.63 5.83 -17.58
C GLU A 99 -13.51 5.03 -16.63
N TYR A 100 -14.71 5.54 -16.35
CA TYR A 100 -15.63 4.85 -15.46
C TYR A 100 -17.10 5.10 -15.80
N LYS A 101 -17.95 4.18 -15.37
CA LYS A 101 -19.40 4.40 -15.24
C LYS A 101 -19.76 4.47 -13.77
N GLU A 102 -20.66 5.38 -13.43
CA GLU A 102 -21.07 5.63 -12.04
C GLU A 102 -22.59 5.58 -11.91
N ALA A 103 -23.03 5.07 -10.75
CA ALA A 103 -24.40 5.22 -10.29
C ALA A 103 -24.44 5.70 -8.85
N THR A 104 -25.38 6.59 -8.54
CA THR A 104 -25.77 6.91 -7.17
C THR A 104 -27.19 6.40 -6.94
N ILE A 105 -27.34 5.54 -5.96
CA ILE A 105 -28.59 4.82 -5.63
C ILE A 105 -29.07 5.29 -4.26
N THR A 106 -30.27 5.84 -4.17
CA THR A 106 -30.93 6.09 -2.89
C THR A 106 -31.30 4.76 -2.25
N VAL A 107 -30.94 4.55 -0.98
CA VAL A 107 -31.33 3.40 -0.19
C VAL A 107 -32.36 3.87 0.84
N VAL A 108 -33.60 3.44 0.68
CA VAL A 108 -34.70 3.81 1.58
C VAL A 108 -34.74 2.83 2.73
N ASN A 109 -34.40 3.29 3.92
CA ASN A 109 -34.44 2.51 5.17
C ASN A 109 -35.75 2.74 5.92
N PRO A 110 -36.13 1.88 6.88
CA PRO A 110 -37.30 2.10 7.77
C PRO A 110 -37.17 3.39 8.54
N ASP A 111 -35.99 3.68 9.08
CA ASP A 111 -35.69 4.97 9.70
C ASP A 111 -35.47 6.02 8.60
N LYS A 112 -36.52 6.84 8.39
CA LYS A 112 -36.51 7.91 7.39
C LYS A 112 -35.77 9.18 7.85
N SER A 113 -35.31 9.22 9.09
CA SER A 113 -34.53 10.34 9.61
C SER A 113 -33.10 10.39 9.03
N ILE A 114 -32.62 9.26 8.43
CA ILE A 114 -31.27 9.15 7.85
C ILE A 114 -31.40 8.98 6.34
N ASP A 115 -30.85 9.93 5.57
CA ASP A 115 -30.64 9.77 4.12
C ASP A 115 -29.44 8.88 3.86
N MET A 116 -29.63 7.79 3.15
CA MET A 116 -28.55 6.89 2.74
C MET A 116 -28.50 6.77 1.23
N ARG A 117 -27.31 6.97 0.68
CA ARG A 117 -27.01 6.74 -0.74
C ARG A 117 -25.84 5.81 -0.89
N LEU A 118 -25.90 4.95 -1.89
CA LEU A 118 -24.81 4.11 -2.31
C LEU A 118 -24.24 4.69 -3.60
N GLN A 119 -22.97 5.10 -3.58
CA GLN A 119 -22.23 5.54 -4.76
C GLN A 119 -21.41 4.39 -5.27
N VAL A 120 -21.48 4.11 -6.56
CA VAL A 120 -20.85 2.96 -7.22
C VAL A 120 -20.09 3.43 -8.43
N LYS A 121 -18.83 3.04 -8.58
CA LYS A 121 -18.02 3.24 -9.79
C LYS A 121 -17.56 1.90 -10.34
N ALA A 122 -17.62 1.75 -11.64
CA ALA A 122 -17.08 0.59 -12.36
C ALA A 122 -16.07 1.06 -13.40
N PHE A 123 -14.85 0.52 -13.30
CA PHE A 123 -13.70 0.72 -14.17
C PHE A 123 -13.44 -0.55 -14.97
N ASN A 124 -12.54 -0.54 -15.95
CA ASN A 124 -12.21 -1.74 -16.73
C ASN A 124 -11.37 -2.77 -15.96
N ASP A 125 -10.83 -2.37 -14.81
CA ASP A 125 -9.97 -3.19 -13.92
C ASP A 125 -10.49 -3.27 -12.48
N ALA A 126 -11.66 -2.65 -12.18
CA ALA A 126 -12.22 -2.67 -10.82
C ALA A 126 -13.70 -2.27 -10.77
N VAL A 127 -14.35 -2.66 -9.69
CA VAL A 127 -15.58 -2.01 -9.19
C VAL A 127 -15.37 -1.53 -7.77
N ALA A 128 -15.96 -0.38 -7.46
CA ALA A 128 -15.91 0.18 -6.12
C ALA A 128 -17.26 0.77 -5.72
N PHE A 129 -17.58 0.70 -4.42
CA PHE A 129 -18.75 1.39 -3.88
C PHE A 129 -18.48 1.94 -2.48
N ARG A 130 -19.24 2.96 -2.11
CA ARG A 130 -19.20 3.57 -0.78
C ARG A 130 -20.59 4.05 -0.35
N HIS A 131 -20.76 4.20 0.94
CA HIS A 131 -21.97 4.77 1.52
C HIS A 131 -21.81 6.28 1.72
N ILE A 132 -22.87 7.02 1.42
CA ILE A 132 -23.02 8.43 1.80
C ILE A 132 -24.22 8.49 2.73
N ILE A 133 -23.98 8.81 3.99
CA ILE A 133 -24.99 8.84 5.06
C ILE A 133 -25.22 10.28 5.44
N GLY A 134 -26.43 10.76 5.23
CA GLY A 134 -26.83 12.12 5.58
C GLY A 134 -26.94 12.32 7.09
N LYS A 135 -26.92 13.59 7.52
CA LYS A 135 -27.10 13.94 8.93
C LYS A 135 -28.46 13.46 9.42
N ARG A 136 -28.47 12.90 10.62
CA ARG A 136 -29.70 12.49 11.29
C ARG A 136 -30.51 13.72 11.75
N GLU A 137 -31.84 13.68 11.62
CA GLU A 137 -32.68 14.73 12.17
C GLU A 137 -32.48 14.87 13.69
N GLY A 138 -32.50 16.11 14.20
CA GLY A 138 -32.34 16.40 15.62
C GLY A 138 -30.90 16.43 16.12
N ASP A 139 -29.93 16.71 15.25
CA ASP A 139 -28.49 16.90 15.57
C ASP A 139 -27.83 15.72 16.31
N LYS A 140 -28.35 14.49 16.17
CA LYS A 140 -27.72 13.30 16.74
C LYS A 140 -26.45 12.91 15.95
N ALA A 141 -25.43 12.52 16.68
CA ALA A 141 -24.19 11.97 16.09
C ALA A 141 -24.47 10.68 15.31
N LEU A 142 -23.66 10.44 14.30
CA LEU A 142 -23.65 9.18 13.54
C LEU A 142 -22.65 8.23 14.21
N ASN A 143 -23.13 7.39 15.10
CA ASN A 143 -22.31 6.41 15.81
C ASN A 143 -22.35 5.08 15.08
N ILE A 144 -21.29 4.75 14.35
CA ILE A 144 -21.16 3.50 13.60
C ILE A 144 -20.40 2.49 14.46
N ARG A 145 -21.06 1.36 14.76
CA ARG A 145 -20.45 0.24 15.46
C ARG A 145 -19.59 -0.61 14.53
N ASN A 146 -20.11 -0.87 13.33
CA ASN A 146 -19.39 -1.62 12.29
C ASN A 146 -20.04 -1.39 10.92
N GLU A 147 -19.27 -1.61 9.86
CA GLU A 147 -19.76 -1.75 8.50
C GLU A 147 -19.68 -3.22 8.11
N ILE A 148 -20.78 -3.80 7.67
CA ILE A 148 -20.85 -5.18 7.21
C ILE A 148 -20.67 -5.20 5.70
N LEU A 149 -19.57 -5.74 5.26
CA LEU A 149 -19.29 -6.16 3.89
C LEU A 149 -19.13 -7.69 3.91
N GLU A 150 -20.17 -8.43 3.56
CA GLU A 150 -19.99 -9.84 3.26
C GLU A 150 -19.34 -10.00 1.90
N ILE A 151 -18.52 -11.02 1.74
CA ILE A 151 -17.92 -11.43 0.47
C ILE A 151 -18.07 -12.94 0.37
N ARG A 152 -18.83 -13.39 -0.63
CA ARG A 152 -19.03 -14.80 -0.95
C ARG A 152 -18.38 -15.09 -2.30
N PRO A 153 -17.09 -15.45 -2.34
CA PRO A 153 -16.45 -15.81 -3.59
C PRO A 153 -17.10 -17.05 -4.19
N GLU A 154 -17.25 -17.06 -5.51
CA GLU A 154 -17.70 -18.24 -6.25
C GLU A 154 -16.68 -19.37 -6.09
N GLY A 155 -17.14 -20.57 -5.81
CA GLY A 155 -16.29 -21.73 -5.61
C GLY A 155 -15.36 -21.62 -4.38
N ASN A 156 -14.15 -22.12 -4.54
CA ASN A 156 -13.14 -22.15 -3.46
C ASN A 156 -11.78 -21.60 -3.97
N PRO A 157 -11.67 -20.27 -4.20
CA PRO A 157 -10.47 -19.67 -4.77
C PRO A 157 -9.25 -19.84 -3.87
N MET A 158 -8.06 -19.78 -4.46
CA MET A 158 -6.82 -19.63 -3.72
C MET A 158 -6.75 -18.20 -3.16
N ALA A 159 -6.54 -18.06 -1.87
CA ALA A 159 -6.48 -16.77 -1.18
C ALA A 159 -5.07 -16.51 -0.66
N SER A 160 -4.54 -15.29 -0.90
CA SER A 160 -3.30 -14.80 -0.34
C SER A 160 -3.63 -13.76 0.73
N ALA A 161 -3.47 -14.13 1.99
CA ALA A 161 -3.94 -13.40 3.16
C ALA A 161 -2.79 -13.08 4.12
N LEU A 162 -2.76 -11.87 4.65
CA LEU A 162 -1.96 -11.47 5.81
C LEU A 162 -2.83 -11.57 7.06
N PHE A 163 -2.47 -12.45 7.99
CA PHE A 163 -3.12 -12.53 9.30
C PHE A 163 -2.43 -11.59 10.29
N VAL A 164 -3.22 -10.82 11.00
CA VAL A 164 -2.74 -9.92 12.05
C VAL A 164 -3.29 -10.32 13.43
N PRO A 165 -2.53 -10.05 14.52
CA PRO A 165 -2.89 -10.51 15.85
C PRO A 165 -4.07 -9.76 16.48
N GLY A 166 -4.36 -8.54 16.02
CA GLY A 166 -5.40 -7.65 16.53
C GLY A 166 -5.42 -6.34 15.78
N PHE A 167 -6.25 -5.39 16.22
CA PHE A 167 -6.38 -4.06 15.60
C PHE A 167 -5.22 -3.10 15.94
N ILE A 168 -4.42 -3.44 16.96
CA ILE A 168 -3.19 -2.71 17.29
C ILE A 168 -2.04 -3.60 16.81
N ASN A 169 -1.44 -3.25 15.69
CA ASN A 169 -0.36 -4.00 15.08
C ASN A 169 0.35 -3.13 14.01
N SER A 170 1.56 -3.52 13.62
CA SER A 170 2.38 -2.84 12.61
C SER A 170 2.11 -3.30 11.17
N HIS A 171 1.20 -4.26 10.97
CA HIS A 171 0.89 -4.90 9.68
C HIS A 171 2.06 -5.70 9.06
N GLU A 172 3.01 -6.08 9.88
CA GLU A 172 4.18 -6.87 9.49
C GLU A 172 3.94 -8.36 9.72
N GLY A 173 4.05 -9.15 8.67
CA GLY A 173 3.88 -10.58 8.77
C GLY A 173 3.98 -11.30 7.44
N PRO A 174 4.22 -12.62 7.46
CA PRO A 174 4.28 -13.41 6.25
C PRO A 174 2.88 -13.66 5.68
N TYR A 175 2.76 -13.63 4.36
CA TYR A 175 1.51 -14.00 3.68
C TYR A 175 1.27 -15.50 3.71
N THR A 176 0.02 -15.87 3.94
CA THR A 176 -0.47 -17.25 3.84
C THR A 176 -1.24 -17.42 2.53
N ARG A 177 -0.85 -18.41 1.69
CA ARG A 177 -1.55 -18.72 0.45
C ARG A 177 -2.18 -20.11 0.56
N LYS A 178 -3.52 -20.17 0.67
CA LYS A 178 -4.33 -21.39 0.82
C LYS A 178 -5.67 -21.26 0.10
N ARG A 179 -6.33 -22.38 -0.20
CA ARG A 179 -7.74 -22.36 -0.58
C ARG A 179 -8.57 -21.68 0.51
N LEU A 180 -9.57 -20.91 0.11
CA LEU A 180 -10.39 -20.11 1.04
C LEU A 180 -10.95 -20.95 2.19
N ASP A 181 -11.44 -22.16 1.91
CA ASP A 181 -11.98 -23.06 2.93
C ASP A 181 -10.93 -23.46 3.99
N ASN A 182 -9.66 -23.47 3.61
CA ASN A 182 -8.54 -23.86 4.46
C ASN A 182 -7.87 -22.67 5.19
N LEU A 183 -8.35 -21.42 4.98
CA LEU A 183 -7.90 -20.29 5.77
C LEU A 183 -8.41 -20.41 7.22
N ASP A 184 -7.63 -19.88 8.14
CA ASP A 184 -7.98 -19.84 9.57
C ASP A 184 -9.25 -19.00 9.79
N SER A 185 -10.25 -19.56 10.45
CA SER A 185 -11.49 -18.85 10.79
C SER A 185 -11.31 -17.96 12.02
N GLY A 186 -12.02 -16.83 12.05
CA GLY A 186 -12.07 -15.93 13.20
C GLY A 186 -10.82 -15.04 13.40
N LYS A 187 -9.75 -15.25 12.63
CA LYS A 187 -8.58 -14.36 12.64
C LYS A 187 -8.80 -13.16 11.74
N LEU A 188 -8.23 -12.02 12.12
CA LEU A 188 -8.23 -10.82 11.30
C LEU A 188 -7.31 -11.01 10.09
N ILE A 189 -7.84 -10.71 8.91
CA ILE A 189 -7.13 -10.69 7.65
C ILE A 189 -6.98 -9.22 7.24
N ASP A 190 -5.76 -8.78 7.04
CA ASP A 190 -5.45 -7.44 6.55
C ASP A 190 -5.66 -7.34 5.03
N MET A 191 -5.70 -6.11 4.54
CA MET A 191 -5.92 -5.76 3.14
C MET A 191 -4.61 -5.34 2.46
N PRO A 192 -4.45 -5.58 1.14
CA PRO A 192 -5.35 -6.28 0.22
C PRO A 192 -5.41 -7.79 0.42
N LEU A 193 -6.59 -8.38 0.27
CA LEU A 193 -6.76 -9.82 0.14
C LEU A 193 -6.87 -10.19 -1.34
N THR A 194 -5.96 -11.01 -1.86
CA THR A 194 -5.98 -11.44 -3.26
C THR A 194 -6.54 -12.85 -3.39
N LEU A 195 -7.51 -13.00 -4.30
CA LEU A 195 -8.19 -14.23 -4.64
C LEU A 195 -7.88 -14.64 -6.08
N GLU A 196 -7.50 -15.89 -6.30
CA GLU A 196 -7.28 -16.50 -7.60
C GLU A 196 -8.34 -17.60 -7.81
N PHE A 197 -9.21 -17.40 -8.79
CA PHE A 197 -10.33 -18.28 -9.10
C PHE A 197 -9.90 -19.41 -10.03
N GLU A 198 -10.69 -20.49 -10.04
CA GLU A 198 -10.38 -21.68 -10.86
C GLU A 198 -10.46 -21.41 -12.37
N ASP A 199 -11.19 -20.39 -12.79
CA ASP A 199 -11.29 -20.02 -14.21
C ASP A 199 -10.14 -19.09 -14.67
N GLY A 200 -9.14 -18.85 -13.82
CA GLY A 200 -8.01 -17.97 -14.09
C GLY A 200 -8.27 -16.49 -13.84
N SER A 201 -9.45 -16.12 -13.35
CA SER A 201 -9.72 -14.74 -12.92
C SER A 201 -9.08 -14.45 -11.56
N PHE A 202 -8.74 -13.18 -11.35
CA PHE A 202 -8.23 -12.66 -10.08
C PHE A 202 -9.15 -11.58 -9.54
N ALA A 203 -9.26 -11.51 -8.21
CA ALA A 203 -9.83 -10.36 -7.52
C ALA A 203 -8.98 -9.97 -6.32
N ALA A 204 -8.72 -8.68 -6.16
CA ALA A 204 -8.11 -8.15 -4.93
C ALA A 204 -9.11 -7.24 -4.22
N VAL A 205 -9.34 -7.53 -2.94
CA VAL A 205 -10.25 -6.76 -2.09
C VAL A 205 -9.43 -5.80 -1.26
N THR A 206 -9.78 -4.51 -1.32
CA THR A 206 -9.12 -3.46 -0.53
C THR A 206 -10.06 -2.25 -0.32
N GLU A 207 -9.51 -1.15 0.17
CA GLU A 207 -10.23 0.10 0.36
C GLU A 207 -9.44 1.29 -0.21
N ALA A 208 -10.15 2.37 -0.58
CA ALA A 208 -9.53 3.59 -1.07
C ALA A 208 -10.15 4.83 -0.42
N ASN A 209 -9.36 5.92 -0.37
CA ASN A 209 -9.76 7.19 0.24
C ASN A 209 -10.19 7.03 1.70
N LEU A 210 -9.35 6.37 2.50
CA LEU A 210 -9.55 6.20 3.93
C LEU A 210 -9.21 7.53 4.63
N VAL A 211 -10.25 8.28 4.99
CA VAL A 211 -10.18 9.62 5.62
C VAL A 211 -11.29 9.71 6.64
N ASP A 212 -10.97 10.16 7.87
CA ASP A 212 -11.90 10.32 9.00
C ASP A 212 -12.82 9.11 9.20
N TYR A 213 -12.25 7.92 9.04
CA TYR A 213 -12.94 6.63 9.15
C TYR A 213 -11.97 5.56 9.66
N ALA A 214 -12.49 4.41 10.08
CA ALA A 214 -11.66 3.30 10.57
C ALA A 214 -11.24 2.36 9.45
N GLY A 215 -10.02 1.82 9.54
CA GLY A 215 -9.50 0.78 8.65
C GLY A 215 -10.34 -0.49 8.70
N MET A 216 -10.42 -1.19 7.56
CA MET A 216 -11.21 -2.40 7.40
C MET A 216 -10.32 -3.63 7.36
N TYR A 217 -10.73 -4.66 8.11
CA TYR A 217 -10.21 -6.02 8.09
C TYR A 217 -11.30 -6.99 7.64
N LEU A 218 -10.91 -8.21 7.28
CA LEU A 218 -11.85 -9.30 7.02
C LEU A 218 -11.67 -10.42 8.05
N ILE A 219 -12.76 -11.12 8.32
CA ILE A 219 -12.77 -12.38 9.08
C ILE A 219 -13.44 -13.45 8.24
N LYS A 220 -12.83 -14.64 8.16
CA LYS A 220 -13.47 -15.78 7.56
C LYS A 220 -14.49 -16.41 8.51
N ASP A 221 -15.69 -16.66 8.01
CA ASP A 221 -16.78 -17.36 8.69
C ASP A 221 -17.44 -18.34 7.72
N GLY A 222 -17.14 -19.63 7.86
CA GLY A 222 -17.54 -20.64 6.89
C GLY A 222 -16.95 -20.38 5.50
N GLY A 223 -17.77 -20.44 4.45
CA GLY A 223 -17.37 -20.17 3.05
C GLY A 223 -17.44 -18.68 2.66
N LYS A 224 -17.56 -17.76 3.61
CA LYS A 224 -17.63 -16.31 3.37
C LYS A 224 -16.60 -15.55 4.19
N LEU A 225 -16.37 -14.31 3.75
CA LEU A 225 -15.61 -13.30 4.49
C LEU A 225 -16.57 -12.21 4.95
N THR A 226 -16.28 -11.59 6.08
CA THR A 226 -17.06 -10.47 6.62
C THR A 226 -16.13 -9.40 7.18
N SER A 227 -16.41 -8.16 6.89
CA SER A 227 -15.61 -7.04 7.38
C SER A 227 -15.71 -6.83 8.89
N ARG A 228 -14.62 -6.29 9.43
CA ARG A 228 -14.52 -5.71 10.77
C ARG A 228 -13.77 -4.39 10.65
N LEU A 229 -14.31 -3.34 11.22
CA LEU A 229 -13.61 -2.06 11.32
C LEU A 229 -12.80 -2.01 12.61
N SER A 230 -11.66 -1.31 12.57
CA SER A 230 -10.91 -1.00 13.78
C SER A 230 -11.77 -0.23 14.78
N PRO A 231 -11.88 -0.70 16.03
CA PRO A 231 -12.64 0.03 17.05
C PRO A 231 -11.86 1.25 17.54
N ARG A 232 -12.58 2.30 17.94
CA ARG A 232 -11.99 3.45 18.64
C ARG A 232 -11.38 3.01 19.97
N LEU A 233 -10.27 3.60 20.38
CA LEU A 233 -9.66 3.29 21.68
C LEU A 233 -10.40 3.93 22.86
N ASP A 234 -10.94 5.14 22.66
CA ASP A 234 -11.67 5.88 23.70
C ASP A 234 -13.11 5.36 23.93
N LYS A 235 -13.70 4.71 22.89
CA LYS A 235 -15.05 4.15 22.89
C LYS A 235 -15.10 2.88 22.04
N PRO A 236 -14.64 1.73 22.56
CA PRO A 236 -14.45 0.51 21.77
C PRO A 236 -15.74 -0.11 21.20
N GLU A 237 -16.91 0.32 21.69
CA GLU A 237 -18.20 -0.08 21.14
C GLU A 237 -18.50 0.55 19.78
N TYR A 238 -17.74 1.58 19.38
CA TYR A 238 -17.84 2.27 18.09
C TYR A 238 -16.55 2.14 17.30
N SER A 239 -16.67 2.04 15.98
CA SER A 239 -15.56 2.19 15.05
C SER A 239 -15.46 3.61 14.51
N VAL A 240 -16.60 4.30 14.30
CA VAL A 240 -16.61 5.65 13.75
C VAL A 240 -17.69 6.49 14.45
N MET A 241 -17.33 7.72 14.78
CA MET A 241 -18.25 8.72 15.35
C MET A 241 -18.13 10.03 14.58
N LEU A 242 -19.24 10.56 14.09
CA LEU A 242 -19.30 11.76 13.26
C LEU A 242 -20.50 12.63 13.63
N ASP A 243 -20.29 13.93 13.64
CA ASP A 243 -21.33 14.92 13.92
C ASP A 243 -22.03 15.45 12.65
N SER A 244 -21.65 14.94 11.47
CA SER A 244 -22.10 15.44 10.17
C SER A 244 -22.33 14.31 9.17
N VAL A 245 -22.49 14.66 7.89
CA VAL A 245 -22.57 13.69 6.80
C VAL A 245 -21.34 12.79 6.81
N CYS A 246 -21.55 11.47 6.77
CA CYS A 246 -20.51 10.47 6.63
C CYS A 246 -20.39 10.03 5.16
N THR A 247 -19.19 10.07 4.63
CA THR A 247 -18.85 9.38 3.38
C THR A 247 -17.82 8.32 3.71
N THR A 248 -18.20 7.05 3.61
CA THR A 248 -17.28 5.95 3.93
C THR A 248 -16.14 5.86 2.90
N PRO A 249 -15.01 5.24 3.21
CA PRO A 249 -14.04 4.84 2.21
C PRO A 249 -14.68 3.99 1.11
N TRP A 250 -14.06 3.95 -0.06
CA TRP A 250 -14.47 3.04 -1.11
C TRP A 250 -14.10 1.61 -0.75
N ARG A 251 -15.05 0.68 -0.91
CA ARG A 251 -14.80 -0.77 -0.88
C ARG A 251 -14.50 -1.20 -2.31
N VAL A 252 -13.28 -1.66 -2.54
CA VAL A 252 -12.72 -1.85 -3.88
C VAL A 252 -12.51 -3.33 -4.16
N PHE A 253 -12.95 -3.76 -5.33
CA PHE A 253 -12.66 -5.07 -5.91
C PHE A 253 -11.92 -4.81 -7.23
N MET A 254 -10.60 -4.99 -7.23
CA MET A 254 -9.78 -4.99 -8.45
C MET A 254 -9.97 -6.35 -9.11
N ILE A 255 -10.23 -6.41 -10.42
CA ILE A 255 -10.65 -7.65 -11.10
C ILE A 255 -10.04 -7.72 -12.49
N SER A 256 -9.45 -8.86 -12.84
CA SER A 256 -8.99 -9.18 -14.19
C SER A 256 -8.78 -10.69 -14.34
N ASP A 257 -8.64 -11.16 -15.58
CA ASP A 257 -8.08 -12.49 -15.90
C ASP A 257 -6.54 -12.45 -16.04
N ARG A 258 -5.94 -11.29 -15.81
CA ARG A 258 -4.49 -11.09 -15.81
C ARG A 258 -4.08 -10.40 -14.52
N ILE A 259 -3.22 -11.06 -13.76
CA ILE A 259 -2.74 -10.49 -12.48
C ILE A 259 -1.92 -9.22 -12.69
N GLU A 260 -1.25 -9.08 -13.84
CA GLU A 260 -0.50 -7.89 -14.25
C GLU A 260 -1.37 -6.63 -14.26
N THR A 261 -2.63 -6.77 -14.69
CA THR A 261 -3.59 -5.66 -14.72
C THR A 261 -3.85 -5.10 -13.32
N LEU A 262 -3.92 -5.96 -12.29
CA LEU A 262 -4.11 -5.52 -10.91
C LEU A 262 -2.87 -4.74 -10.42
N MET A 263 -1.68 -5.21 -10.77
CA MET A 263 -0.42 -4.56 -10.39
C MET A 263 -0.22 -3.20 -11.06
N GLU A 264 -0.68 -3.06 -12.31
CA GLU A 264 -0.62 -1.80 -13.07
C GLU A 264 -1.72 -0.80 -12.69
N SER A 265 -2.79 -1.25 -12.03
CA SER A 265 -3.99 -0.46 -11.75
C SER A 265 -3.68 0.83 -10.98
N THR A 266 -4.37 1.89 -11.34
CA THR A 266 -4.37 3.19 -10.67
C THR A 266 -5.73 3.50 -10.03
N VAL A 267 -6.59 2.49 -9.88
CA VAL A 267 -7.95 2.68 -9.39
C VAL A 267 -8.01 3.34 -8.02
N LEU A 268 -7.07 3.01 -7.11
CA LEU A 268 -7.09 3.57 -5.75
C LEU A 268 -6.86 5.08 -5.77
N THR A 269 -5.89 5.57 -6.56
CA THR A 269 -5.67 7.01 -6.74
C THR A 269 -6.83 7.66 -7.50
N SER A 270 -7.45 6.97 -8.48
CA SER A 270 -8.64 7.47 -9.20
C SER A 270 -9.89 7.59 -8.33
N LEU A 271 -9.92 6.93 -7.17
CA LEU A 271 -11.01 7.00 -6.18
C LEU A 271 -10.77 8.06 -5.11
N CYS A 272 -9.58 8.64 -5.04
CA CYS A 272 -9.23 9.71 -4.09
C CYS A 272 -9.53 11.10 -4.64
N GLU A 273 -9.60 12.07 -3.75
CA GLU A 273 -9.81 13.47 -4.09
C GLU A 273 -8.60 14.04 -4.87
N PRO A 274 -8.79 15.09 -5.67
CA PRO A 274 -7.69 15.78 -6.34
C PRO A 274 -6.62 16.26 -5.36
N CYS A 275 -5.42 16.52 -5.89
CA CYS A 275 -4.30 17.05 -5.13
C CYS A 275 -4.70 18.34 -4.38
N ARG A 276 -4.41 18.41 -3.09
CA ARG A 276 -4.65 19.57 -2.22
C ARG A 276 -3.43 20.46 -2.06
N ILE A 277 -2.29 20.09 -2.65
CA ILE A 277 -1.06 20.88 -2.62
C ILE A 277 -0.98 21.69 -3.90
N GLU A 278 -1.02 23.02 -3.79
CA GLU A 278 -1.01 23.93 -4.96
C GLU A 278 0.31 23.88 -5.72
N ASP A 279 1.43 23.94 -5.00
CA ASP A 279 2.79 23.85 -5.55
C ASP A 279 3.45 22.54 -5.12
N THR A 280 3.61 21.62 -6.05
CA THR A 280 4.27 20.32 -5.84
C THR A 280 5.73 20.30 -6.32
N SER A 281 6.27 21.42 -6.79
CA SER A 281 7.62 21.50 -7.39
C SER A 281 8.76 21.23 -6.39
N TRP A 282 8.49 21.34 -5.10
CA TRP A 282 9.43 21.06 -4.03
C TRP A 282 9.55 19.57 -3.70
N LEU A 283 8.62 18.73 -4.17
CA LEU A 283 8.67 17.28 -3.98
C LEU A 283 9.82 16.70 -4.81
N LYS A 284 10.77 16.08 -4.15
CA LYS A 284 11.94 15.45 -4.78
C LYS A 284 12.04 14.01 -4.31
N PRO A 285 11.35 13.06 -4.98
CA PRO A 285 11.55 11.64 -4.72
C PRO A 285 13.01 11.25 -4.96
N GLY A 286 13.52 10.32 -4.16
CA GLY A 286 14.94 10.00 -4.24
C GLY A 286 15.36 8.83 -3.35
N LYS A 287 16.65 8.74 -3.11
CA LYS A 287 17.28 7.69 -2.30
C LYS A 287 17.95 8.28 -1.07
N THR A 288 17.91 7.54 0.03
CA THR A 288 18.51 7.95 1.30
C THR A 288 19.46 6.89 1.83
N THR A 289 20.59 7.31 2.41
CA THR A 289 21.34 6.41 3.29
C THR A 289 20.53 6.12 4.56
N PHE A 290 20.64 4.92 5.12
CA PHE A 290 19.89 4.51 6.29
C PHE A 290 20.80 3.82 7.32
N PRO A 291 21.63 4.58 8.06
CA PRO A 291 22.66 4.01 8.96
C PRO A 291 22.13 3.13 10.08
N TRP A 292 20.87 3.34 10.49
CA TRP A 292 20.24 2.52 11.54
C TRP A 292 20.25 1.02 11.19
N TRP A 293 20.06 0.65 9.92
CA TRP A 293 20.02 -0.75 9.52
C TRP A 293 21.31 -1.50 9.83
N ASN A 294 22.47 -0.82 9.80
CA ASN A 294 23.78 -1.38 10.12
C ASN A 294 24.38 -0.80 11.41
N ASP A 295 23.52 -0.28 12.31
CA ASP A 295 23.91 0.24 13.64
C ASP A 295 24.95 1.38 13.55
N THR A 296 24.80 2.26 12.57
CA THR A 296 25.67 3.43 12.34
C THR A 296 27.16 3.11 12.17
N GLU A 297 27.49 1.93 11.64
CA GLU A 297 28.86 1.48 11.49
C GLU A 297 29.70 2.41 10.61
N VAL A 298 30.95 2.65 11.02
CA VAL A 298 31.94 3.40 10.26
C VAL A 298 33.30 2.70 10.37
N PRO A 299 34.18 2.76 9.33
CA PRO A 299 35.50 2.10 9.37
C PRO A 299 36.51 2.85 10.22
N ASP A 300 36.29 4.15 10.52
CA ASP A 300 37.19 4.97 11.30
C ASP A 300 37.06 4.64 12.79
N THR A 301 38.14 4.12 13.37
CA THR A 301 38.23 3.74 14.78
C THR A 301 38.75 4.85 15.68
N THR A 302 38.99 6.05 15.17
CA THR A 302 39.50 7.19 15.95
C THR A 302 38.40 7.87 16.78
N PHE A 303 37.15 7.57 16.52
CA PHE A 303 35.99 8.05 17.28
C PHE A 303 34.95 6.94 17.49
N GLN A 304 34.04 7.11 18.46
CA GLN A 304 32.94 6.20 18.69
C GLN A 304 31.80 6.50 17.71
N PRO A 305 31.34 5.53 16.88
CA PRO A 305 30.14 5.69 16.06
C PRO A 305 28.89 5.97 16.91
N GLY A 306 27.87 6.58 16.28
CA GLY A 306 26.59 6.85 16.95
C GLY A 306 25.99 8.21 16.60
N ASN A 307 25.16 8.74 17.53
CA ASN A 307 24.52 10.05 17.36
C ASN A 307 25.54 11.20 17.55
N ASN A 308 26.40 11.40 16.57
CA ASN A 308 27.39 12.48 16.55
C ASN A 308 27.66 13.01 15.14
N PHE A 309 28.33 14.15 15.06
CA PHE A 309 28.62 14.83 13.79
C PHE A 309 29.49 13.98 12.85
N LEU A 310 30.51 13.28 13.37
CA LEU A 310 31.47 12.55 12.54
C LEU A 310 30.84 11.33 11.86
N THR A 311 29.97 10.61 12.56
CA THR A 311 29.21 9.50 11.97
C THR A 311 28.30 10.00 10.84
N ASN A 312 27.50 11.03 11.11
CA ASN A 312 26.60 11.59 10.08
C ASN A 312 27.39 12.16 8.91
N LYS A 313 28.51 12.86 9.16
CA LYS A 313 29.40 13.37 8.11
C LYS A 313 29.86 12.25 7.16
N TYR A 314 30.26 11.10 7.69
CA TYR A 314 30.72 9.97 6.89
C TYR A 314 29.63 9.46 5.90
N TYR A 315 28.39 9.34 6.36
CA TYR A 315 27.27 8.91 5.51
C TYR A 315 26.80 10.03 4.56
N ILE A 316 26.86 11.30 4.97
CA ILE A 316 26.59 12.45 4.11
C ILE A 316 27.61 12.52 2.97
N ASP A 317 28.91 12.33 3.26
CA ASP A 317 29.95 12.29 2.23
C ASP A 317 29.71 11.16 1.24
N PHE A 318 29.34 9.97 1.72
CA PHE A 318 28.99 8.85 0.86
C PHE A 318 27.76 9.18 -0.02
N ALA A 319 26.71 9.76 0.53
CA ALA A 319 25.53 10.17 -0.21
C ALA A 319 25.90 11.18 -1.31
N ALA A 320 26.66 12.22 -0.97
CA ALA A 320 27.11 13.26 -1.90
C ALA A 320 27.98 12.70 -3.03
N ASP A 321 28.96 11.86 -2.70
CA ASP A 321 29.90 11.28 -3.66
C ASP A 321 29.23 10.32 -4.64
N ASN A 322 28.04 9.80 -4.30
CA ASN A 322 27.29 8.83 -5.09
C ASN A 322 25.94 9.34 -5.62
N GLY A 323 25.65 10.65 -5.46
CA GLY A 323 24.45 11.28 -6.02
C GLY A 323 23.14 10.85 -5.34
N LEU A 324 23.19 10.38 -4.10
CA LEU A 324 21.99 10.12 -3.31
C LEU A 324 21.42 11.44 -2.80
N GLU A 325 20.10 11.58 -2.86
CA GLU A 325 19.41 12.82 -2.54
C GLU A 325 19.40 13.14 -1.05
N TYR A 326 19.35 12.07 -0.20
CA TYR A 326 19.09 12.22 1.23
C TYR A 326 20.08 11.46 2.11
N HIS A 327 20.19 11.92 3.34
CA HIS A 327 20.75 11.19 4.46
C HIS A 327 19.73 11.15 5.60
N SER A 328 19.49 9.96 6.16
CA SER A 328 18.57 9.76 7.29
C SER A 328 19.30 9.84 8.63
N VAL A 329 18.91 10.81 9.47
CA VAL A 329 19.31 10.87 10.88
C VAL A 329 18.28 10.12 11.71
N TYR A 330 18.71 9.05 12.38
CA TYR A 330 17.80 8.14 13.08
C TYR A 330 18.00 8.21 14.61
N GLY A 331 18.79 7.36 15.14
CA GLY A 331 19.11 7.19 16.55
C GLY A 331 20.24 6.18 16.70
N TYR A 332 20.62 5.90 17.93
CA TYR A 332 21.68 4.94 18.23
C TYR A 332 21.43 4.28 19.59
N ALA A 333 21.71 2.98 19.69
CA ALA A 333 21.56 2.21 20.92
C ALA A 333 20.16 2.35 21.55
N ASP A 334 19.13 2.14 20.74
CA ASP A 334 17.70 2.25 21.08
C ASP A 334 17.23 3.62 21.58
N MET A 335 18.05 4.65 21.41
CA MET A 335 17.69 6.03 21.76
C MET A 335 17.59 6.89 20.50
N PRO A 336 16.52 7.74 20.38
CA PRO A 336 16.37 8.65 19.25
C PRO A 336 17.48 9.72 19.21
N TRP A 337 17.58 10.43 18.08
CA TRP A 337 18.51 11.54 17.90
C TRP A 337 18.12 12.82 18.68
N TYR A 338 16.90 12.87 19.18
CA TYR A 338 16.35 13.97 19.98
C TYR A 338 16.18 13.54 21.43
N TYR A 339 15.96 14.51 22.33
CA TYR A 339 15.71 14.24 23.73
C TYR A 339 14.41 13.47 23.90
N ASP A 340 14.50 12.31 24.53
CA ASP A 340 13.37 11.46 24.87
C ASP A 340 13.64 10.79 26.24
N ASP A 341 12.68 10.85 27.14
CA ASP A 341 12.72 10.19 28.45
C ASP A 341 11.89 8.89 28.46
N GLY A 342 11.50 8.40 27.29
CA GLY A 342 10.86 7.11 27.10
C GLY A 342 11.83 5.92 27.19
N PRO A 343 11.31 4.70 27.19
CA PRO A 343 12.12 3.48 27.37
C PRO A 343 12.85 3.03 26.08
N GLY A 344 12.78 3.77 24.99
CA GLY A 344 13.36 3.42 23.68
C GLY A 344 12.52 3.94 22.51
N PHE A 345 12.80 3.49 21.29
CA PHE A 345 12.15 4.00 20.06
C PHE A 345 10.63 3.85 20.07
N GLY A 346 10.12 2.73 20.56
CA GLY A 346 8.70 2.34 20.41
C GLY A 346 7.71 3.14 21.23
N LEU A 347 8.16 3.85 22.27
CA LEU A 347 7.27 4.58 23.18
C LEU A 347 7.91 5.91 23.59
N ALA A 348 7.43 7.00 23.01
CA ALA A 348 7.88 8.34 23.38
C ALA A 348 7.53 8.68 24.83
N GLY A 349 8.51 9.19 25.56
CA GLY A 349 8.34 9.67 26.91
C GLY A 349 7.48 10.94 27.01
N PRO A 350 7.00 11.28 28.21
CA PRO A 350 6.17 12.47 28.41
C PRO A 350 6.87 13.79 28.05
N ASN A 351 8.20 13.86 28.19
CA ASN A 351 9.00 15.05 27.90
C ASN A 351 9.79 14.94 26.58
N ALA A 352 9.45 14.00 25.71
CA ALA A 352 10.09 13.90 24.38
C ALA A 352 9.98 15.23 23.63
N ASP A 353 11.12 15.73 23.09
CA ASP A 353 11.25 17.04 22.47
C ASP A 353 12.12 16.96 21.20
N LEU A 354 11.48 17.01 20.04
CA LEU A 354 12.13 16.95 18.72
C LEU A 354 12.89 18.24 18.37
N THR A 355 12.70 19.31 19.12
CA THR A 355 13.45 20.57 18.93
C THR A 355 14.77 20.57 19.69
N ARG A 356 15.01 19.53 20.49
CA ARG A 356 16.18 19.38 21.34
C ARG A 356 17.00 18.12 20.97
N PRO A 357 18.02 18.22 20.09
CA PRO A 357 18.89 17.10 19.79
C PRO A 357 19.65 16.59 21.03
N VAL A 358 20.07 15.30 21.02
CA VAL A 358 20.94 14.76 22.08
C VAL A 358 22.27 15.52 22.14
N PRO A 359 22.95 15.62 23.30
CA PRO A 359 24.07 16.54 23.53
C PRO A 359 25.27 16.39 22.58
N LEU A 360 25.52 15.17 22.07
CA LEU A 360 26.65 14.92 21.15
C LEU A 360 26.31 15.18 19.68
N LEU A 361 25.05 15.42 19.37
CA LEU A 361 24.56 15.65 18.03
C LEU A 361 24.38 17.15 17.78
N ASP A 362 25.36 17.79 17.16
CA ASP A 362 25.17 19.14 16.62
C ASP A 362 24.33 19.05 15.33
N PHE A 363 23.01 18.93 15.53
CA PHE A 363 22.07 18.67 14.43
C PHE A 363 22.06 19.83 13.41
N LYS A 364 22.21 21.07 13.89
CA LYS A 364 22.30 22.24 13.01
C LYS A 364 23.54 22.16 12.12
N ALA A 365 24.71 21.83 12.69
CA ALA A 365 25.94 21.66 11.92
C ALA A 365 25.82 20.51 10.91
N ILE A 366 25.13 19.42 11.24
CA ILE A 366 24.85 18.32 10.31
C ILE A 366 24.02 18.81 9.13
N CYS A 367 22.93 19.54 9.36
CA CYS A 367 22.08 20.07 8.30
C CYS A 367 22.82 21.08 7.40
N GLU A 368 23.66 21.95 8.00
CA GLU A 368 24.49 22.89 7.26
C GLU A 368 25.55 22.17 6.42
N TYR A 369 26.18 21.15 6.98
CA TYR A 369 27.16 20.32 6.27
C TYR A 369 26.52 19.57 5.09
N ALA A 370 25.41 18.88 5.32
CA ALA A 370 24.67 18.16 4.28
C ALA A 370 24.31 19.08 3.11
N ARG A 371 23.74 20.25 3.42
CA ARG A 371 23.42 21.27 2.42
C ARG A 371 24.66 21.71 1.63
N SER A 372 25.82 21.89 2.29
CA SER A 372 27.09 22.26 1.61
C SER A 372 27.58 21.18 0.65
N ARG A 373 27.16 19.92 0.88
CA ARG A 373 27.46 18.77 0.05
C ARG A 373 26.36 18.46 -1.00
N GLY A 374 25.25 19.22 -1.02
CA GLY A 374 24.12 18.97 -1.91
C GLY A 374 23.21 17.80 -1.50
N VAL A 375 23.30 17.38 -0.25
CA VAL A 375 22.46 16.31 0.33
C VAL A 375 21.42 16.94 1.25
N ASP A 376 20.17 16.50 1.11
CA ASP A 376 19.08 16.92 1.99
C ASP A 376 18.94 15.97 3.20
N ILE A 377 18.41 16.49 4.32
CA ILE A 377 18.22 15.69 5.55
C ILE A 377 16.81 15.16 5.65
N HIS A 378 16.73 13.86 5.89
CA HIS A 378 15.56 13.10 6.34
C HIS A 378 15.77 12.68 7.79
N VAL A 379 14.72 12.65 8.62
CA VAL A 379 14.81 12.27 10.04
C VAL A 379 13.82 11.18 10.40
N TRP A 380 14.17 10.36 11.37
CA TRP A 380 13.23 9.45 12.02
C TRP A 380 12.63 10.10 13.27
N LEU A 381 11.38 9.81 13.58
CA LEU A 381 10.73 10.24 14.81
C LEU A 381 9.54 9.36 15.20
N ASN A 382 9.25 9.29 16.49
CA ASN A 382 8.03 8.67 17.00
C ASN A 382 6.83 9.63 16.82
N TRP A 383 5.70 9.09 16.30
CA TRP A 383 4.51 9.89 16.01
C TRP A 383 3.97 10.65 17.24
N ALA A 384 4.02 10.02 18.43
CA ALA A 384 3.48 10.62 19.64
C ALA A 384 4.34 11.80 20.12
N ALA A 385 5.65 11.77 19.91
CA ALA A 385 6.53 12.91 20.16
C ALA A 385 6.24 14.07 19.20
N LEU A 386 6.01 13.77 17.90
CA LEU A 386 5.65 14.77 16.89
C LEU A 386 4.33 15.46 17.20
N TYR A 387 3.29 14.67 17.47
CA TYR A 387 1.92 15.16 17.50
C TYR A 387 1.62 16.10 18.68
N LYS A 388 2.48 16.11 19.71
CA LYS A 388 2.36 17.05 20.85
C LYS A 388 2.42 18.51 20.43
N ASN A 389 3.39 18.87 19.57
CA ASN A 389 3.70 20.25 19.17
C ASN A 389 4.04 20.35 17.68
N ILE A 390 3.25 19.73 16.82
CA ILE A 390 3.55 19.52 15.39
C ILE A 390 3.91 20.83 14.66
N ASP A 391 3.23 21.96 14.94
CA ASP A 391 3.45 23.23 14.24
C ASP A 391 4.81 23.86 14.62
N GLU A 392 5.17 23.79 15.90
CA GLU A 392 6.47 24.27 16.40
C GLU A 392 7.60 23.41 15.82
N ILE A 393 7.41 22.09 15.84
CA ILE A 393 8.41 21.12 15.33
C ILE A 393 8.64 21.33 13.82
N PHE A 394 7.59 21.45 13.02
CA PHE A 394 7.75 21.67 11.57
C PHE A 394 8.37 23.01 11.25
N THR A 395 8.06 24.06 12.03
CA THR A 395 8.74 25.36 11.92
C THR A 395 10.24 25.19 12.19
N LYS A 396 10.59 24.47 13.25
CA LYS A 396 11.99 24.19 13.61
C LYS A 396 12.72 23.35 12.56
N PHE A 397 12.06 22.36 11.99
CA PHE A 397 12.63 21.54 10.92
C PHE A 397 12.92 22.37 9.67
N ASN A 398 12.04 23.30 9.31
CA ASN A 398 12.32 24.24 8.22
C ASN A 398 13.51 25.15 8.52
N GLU A 399 13.67 25.66 9.76
CA GLU A 399 14.83 26.46 10.17
C GLU A 399 16.14 25.68 10.00
N TRP A 400 16.15 24.39 10.36
CA TRP A 400 17.32 23.53 10.19
C TRP A 400 17.54 23.12 8.73
N GLY A 401 16.47 23.04 7.93
CA GLY A 401 16.50 22.64 6.52
C GLY A 401 16.23 21.15 6.30
N VAL A 402 15.57 20.49 7.25
CA VAL A 402 15.00 19.13 7.09
C VAL A 402 14.01 19.15 5.93
N LYS A 403 13.96 18.07 5.13
CA LYS A 403 13.08 17.94 3.97
C LYS A 403 12.00 16.87 4.11
N GLY A 404 12.23 15.89 4.95
CA GLY A 404 11.26 14.84 5.16
C GLY A 404 11.53 14.04 6.42
N MET A 405 10.58 13.16 6.74
CA MET A 405 10.67 12.37 7.95
C MET A 405 9.99 11.03 7.84
N MET A 406 10.54 10.04 8.55
CA MET A 406 9.88 8.81 8.93
C MET A 406 9.11 9.02 10.22
N VAL A 407 7.79 8.90 10.16
CA VAL A 407 6.89 8.99 11.33
C VAL A 407 6.48 7.58 11.72
N ASP A 408 6.98 7.10 12.85
CA ASP A 408 6.98 5.70 13.19
C ASP A 408 6.14 5.33 14.42
N PHE A 409 5.91 4.01 14.59
CA PHE A 409 5.16 3.39 15.69
C PHE A 409 3.69 3.78 15.77
N MET A 410 3.03 4.05 14.65
CA MET A 410 1.60 4.38 14.63
C MET A 410 0.72 3.17 14.99
N ASN A 411 1.08 1.96 14.58
CA ASN A 411 0.59 0.63 14.98
C ASN A 411 -0.94 0.47 15.09
N ARG A 412 -1.74 1.34 14.48
CA ARG A 412 -3.20 1.32 14.53
C ARG A 412 -3.80 2.09 13.35
N ASP A 413 -5.05 1.79 13.02
CA ASP A 413 -5.79 2.41 11.93
C ASP A 413 -7.27 2.69 12.30
N ASP A 414 -7.54 2.88 13.58
CA ASP A 414 -8.82 3.42 14.02
C ASP A 414 -9.03 4.87 13.55
N GLN A 415 -10.25 5.35 13.62
CA GLN A 415 -10.63 6.67 13.10
C GLN A 415 -9.70 7.80 13.59
N GLU A 416 -9.31 7.80 14.86
CA GLU A 416 -8.44 8.83 15.42
C GLU A 416 -7.05 8.81 14.76
N MET A 417 -6.44 7.62 14.64
CA MET A 417 -5.11 7.49 14.03
C MET A 417 -5.13 7.86 12.54
N ILE A 418 -6.16 7.47 11.80
CA ILE A 418 -6.32 7.89 10.40
C ILE A 418 -6.44 9.41 10.29
N THR A 419 -7.17 10.05 11.19
CA THR A 419 -7.28 11.52 11.24
C THR A 419 -5.95 12.19 11.60
N ILE A 420 -5.16 11.59 12.51
CA ILE A 420 -3.80 12.03 12.85
C ILE A 420 -2.89 11.96 11.61
N GLN A 421 -2.91 10.86 10.88
CA GLN A 421 -2.08 10.68 9.67
C GLN A 421 -2.43 11.75 8.61
N GLU A 422 -3.71 11.98 8.32
CA GLU A 422 -4.10 13.03 7.37
C GLU A 422 -3.67 14.43 7.84
N ASN A 423 -3.81 14.73 9.13
CA ASN A 423 -3.39 16.01 9.70
C ASN A 423 -1.86 16.22 9.58
N ILE A 424 -1.07 15.16 9.81
CA ILE A 424 0.38 15.19 9.61
C ILE A 424 0.70 15.50 8.15
N LEU A 425 0.09 14.81 7.18
CA LEU A 425 0.32 15.05 5.75
C LEU A 425 -0.01 16.49 5.34
N ARG A 426 -1.18 16.99 5.77
CA ARG A 426 -1.62 18.34 5.48
C ARG A 426 -0.67 19.39 6.04
N LYS A 427 -0.34 19.32 7.33
CA LYS A 427 0.57 20.26 7.98
C LYS A 427 2.01 20.16 7.43
N ALA A 428 2.48 18.95 7.12
CA ALA A 428 3.79 18.76 6.49
C ALA A 428 3.84 19.41 5.10
N ALA A 429 2.75 19.33 4.32
CA ALA A 429 2.66 19.99 3.01
C ALA A 429 2.77 21.52 3.15
N ASP A 430 2.11 22.13 4.14
CA ASP A 430 2.21 23.58 4.43
C ASP A 430 3.66 24.02 4.72
N HIS A 431 4.46 23.10 5.25
CA HIS A 431 5.90 23.30 5.56
C HIS A 431 6.84 22.73 4.50
N ARG A 432 6.34 22.24 3.36
CA ARG A 432 7.12 21.61 2.28
C ARG A 432 7.98 20.44 2.79
N LEU A 433 7.38 19.58 3.62
CA LEU A 433 7.98 18.39 4.18
C LEU A 433 7.29 17.14 3.59
N PHE A 434 8.08 16.16 3.17
CA PHE A 434 7.52 14.86 2.79
C PHE A 434 7.51 13.89 3.98
N ILE A 435 6.61 12.92 3.91
CA ILE A 435 6.36 11.94 4.97
C ILE A 435 6.59 10.53 4.44
N GLN A 436 7.22 9.74 5.28
CA GLN A 436 7.27 8.29 5.24
C GLN A 436 6.59 7.78 6.52
N PHE A 437 5.48 7.06 6.41
CA PHE A 437 4.86 6.43 7.57
C PHE A 437 5.47 5.06 7.84
N HIS A 438 5.66 4.73 9.12
CA HIS A 438 6.23 3.47 9.57
C HIS A 438 5.42 2.91 10.75
N GLY A 439 5.49 1.59 11.00
CA GLY A 439 4.57 0.95 11.92
C GLY A 439 3.11 1.31 11.60
N ALA A 440 2.72 1.34 10.33
CA ALA A 440 1.46 1.92 9.89
C ALA A 440 0.71 0.98 8.93
N SER A 441 -0.62 1.15 8.84
CA SER A 441 -1.46 0.37 7.90
C SER A 441 -1.10 0.66 6.44
N LYS A 442 -1.56 -0.21 5.51
CA LYS A 442 -1.42 -0.03 4.06
C LYS A 442 -1.91 1.35 3.59
N PRO A 443 -1.38 1.88 2.46
CA PRO A 443 -1.92 3.08 1.83
C PRO A 443 -3.32 2.83 1.22
N SER A 444 -4.05 3.91 0.98
CA SER A 444 -5.41 3.88 0.42
C SER A 444 -5.58 4.81 -0.81
N GLY A 445 -4.49 5.07 -1.54
CA GLY A 445 -4.49 5.91 -2.73
C GLY A 445 -4.34 7.41 -2.44
N LEU A 446 -4.15 7.82 -1.19
CA LEU A 446 -4.07 9.23 -0.77
C LEU A 446 -2.86 9.98 -1.35
N SER A 447 -1.88 9.30 -1.94
CA SER A 447 -0.77 9.95 -2.67
C SER A 447 -1.24 10.85 -3.83
N ARG A 448 -2.47 10.69 -4.35
CA ARG A 448 -3.09 11.67 -5.25
C ARG A 448 -3.45 12.97 -4.55
N THR A 449 -4.05 12.88 -3.35
CA THR A 449 -4.51 14.03 -2.57
C THR A 449 -3.36 14.73 -1.85
N TYR A 450 -2.43 13.93 -1.32
CA TYR A 450 -1.25 14.35 -0.58
C TYR A 450 0.01 13.67 -1.15
N PRO A 451 0.53 14.13 -2.29
CA PRO A 451 1.73 13.54 -2.92
C PRO A 451 3.01 13.73 -2.11
N ASN A 452 2.96 14.39 -0.97
CA ASN A 452 4.04 14.44 0.00
C ASN A 452 4.12 13.19 0.91
N GLU A 453 3.21 12.24 0.80
CA GLU A 453 3.42 10.88 1.30
C GLU A 453 4.23 10.09 0.28
N PHE A 454 5.54 9.89 0.53
CA PHE A 454 6.43 9.22 -0.41
C PHE A 454 6.35 7.70 -0.32
N THR A 455 6.22 7.18 0.89
CA THR A 455 6.11 5.74 1.11
C THR A 455 5.55 5.44 2.49
N ARG A 456 5.16 4.20 2.69
CA ARG A 456 4.57 3.72 3.95
C ARG A 456 4.95 2.25 4.13
N GLU A 457 5.30 1.84 5.32
CA GLU A 457 5.64 0.45 5.61
C GLU A 457 4.40 -0.47 5.50
N GLY A 458 3.84 -0.91 6.60
CA GLY A 458 2.70 -1.82 6.65
C GLY A 458 2.97 -3.15 5.97
N THR A 459 4.18 -3.70 6.13
CA THR A 459 4.62 -4.99 5.61
C THR A 459 5.89 -5.47 6.29
N LEU A 460 6.02 -6.78 6.44
CA LEU A 460 7.30 -7.39 6.78
C LEU A 460 8.33 -7.06 5.69
N ASN A 461 9.49 -6.56 6.07
CA ASN A 461 10.50 -6.00 5.16
C ASN A 461 11.94 -6.34 5.62
N TYR A 462 12.95 -5.83 4.93
CA TYR A 462 14.36 -6.17 5.18
C TYR A 462 14.92 -5.67 6.51
N GLU A 463 14.22 -4.82 7.27
CA GLU A 463 14.71 -4.42 8.59
C GLU A 463 14.83 -5.62 9.54
N VAL A 464 13.95 -6.61 9.39
CA VAL A 464 13.94 -7.79 10.24
C VAL A 464 15.19 -8.67 10.10
N TYR A 465 15.98 -8.51 9.03
CA TYR A 465 17.28 -9.20 8.94
C TYR A 465 18.22 -8.88 10.10
N LYS A 466 17.98 -7.80 10.84
CA LYS A 466 18.72 -7.49 12.06
C LYS A 466 18.47 -8.51 13.18
N TRP A 467 17.28 -9.18 13.19
CA TRP A 467 16.83 -10.07 14.28
C TRP A 467 16.02 -11.31 13.85
N ASP A 468 15.80 -11.53 12.56
CA ASP A 468 14.97 -12.65 12.07
C ASP A 468 15.65 -14.01 12.26
N ASN A 469 15.49 -14.61 13.46
CA ASN A 469 15.93 -15.98 13.74
C ASN A 469 15.07 -17.05 13.05
N GLU A 470 13.85 -16.71 12.61
CA GLU A 470 12.90 -17.63 11.99
C GLU A 470 13.09 -17.74 10.47
N ARG A 471 13.97 -16.91 9.90
CA ARG A 471 14.28 -16.86 8.46
C ARG A 471 13.04 -16.67 7.59
N GLN A 472 12.16 -15.75 8.00
CA GLN A 472 10.91 -15.44 7.32
C GLN A 472 11.14 -14.76 5.97
N MET A 473 12.21 -13.94 5.89
CA MET A 473 12.57 -13.17 4.70
C MET A 473 13.25 -14.03 3.63
N GLY A 474 13.24 -13.53 2.40
CA GLY A 474 13.87 -14.11 1.22
C GLY A 474 12.94 -14.09 0.01
N ALA A 475 13.41 -14.66 -1.11
CA ALA A 475 12.73 -14.59 -2.41
C ALA A 475 11.26 -15.07 -2.38
N ASP A 476 10.93 -16.08 -1.55
CA ASP A 476 9.55 -16.59 -1.44
C ASP A 476 8.60 -15.60 -0.72
N HIS A 477 9.12 -14.75 0.17
CA HIS A 477 8.35 -13.66 0.76
C HIS A 477 8.28 -12.47 -0.20
N ASP A 478 9.42 -12.06 -0.74
CA ASP A 478 9.53 -10.89 -1.63
C ASP A 478 8.57 -10.99 -2.82
N ILE A 479 8.47 -12.18 -3.41
CA ILE A 479 7.58 -12.41 -4.56
C ILE A 479 6.09 -12.29 -4.24
N MET A 480 5.70 -12.34 -2.97
CA MET A 480 4.29 -12.11 -2.58
C MET A 480 3.90 -10.65 -2.63
N MET A 481 4.84 -9.73 -2.43
CA MET A 481 4.56 -8.29 -2.30
C MET A 481 3.84 -7.68 -3.49
N PRO A 482 4.28 -7.89 -4.76
CA PRO A 482 3.62 -7.32 -5.94
C PRO A 482 2.17 -7.75 -6.11
N PHE A 483 1.81 -8.92 -5.61
CA PHE A 483 0.49 -9.53 -5.76
C PHE A 483 -0.46 -9.27 -4.58
N THR A 484 0.04 -8.63 -3.53
CA THR A 484 -0.68 -8.42 -2.27
C THR A 484 -0.51 -6.97 -1.79
N ARG A 485 0.43 -6.71 -0.88
CA ARG A 485 0.63 -5.41 -0.23
C ARG A 485 0.78 -4.23 -1.21
N LEU A 486 1.52 -4.42 -2.31
CA LEU A 486 1.77 -3.36 -3.28
C LEU A 486 0.57 -3.03 -4.18
N LEU A 487 -0.49 -3.86 -4.19
CA LEU A 487 -1.75 -3.50 -4.83
C LEU A 487 -2.42 -2.29 -4.15
N ALA A 488 -2.09 -2.04 -2.88
CA ALA A 488 -2.56 -0.87 -2.16
C ALA A 488 -1.73 0.40 -2.45
N GLY A 489 -0.49 0.25 -2.90
CA GLY A 489 0.42 1.37 -3.19
C GLY A 489 1.84 1.16 -2.65
N PRO A 490 2.67 2.22 -2.60
CA PRO A 490 4.08 2.13 -2.28
C PRO A 490 4.36 1.51 -0.91
N ALA A 491 5.49 0.82 -0.81
CA ALA A 491 5.96 0.23 0.44
C ALA A 491 7.41 0.63 0.72
N ASP A 492 7.70 1.02 1.96
CA ASP A 492 9.06 1.01 2.45
C ASP A 492 9.50 -0.43 2.71
N TYR A 493 10.69 -0.80 2.21
CA TYR A 493 11.13 -2.19 2.25
C TYR A 493 12.59 -2.34 2.73
N HIS A 494 13.24 -1.27 3.13
CA HIS A 494 14.63 -1.23 3.58
C HIS A 494 15.61 -1.96 2.64
N LEU A 495 15.52 -1.67 1.35
CA LEU A 495 16.40 -2.26 0.33
C LEU A 495 17.84 -1.76 0.44
N GLY A 496 18.78 -2.49 -0.18
CA GLY A 496 20.16 -2.08 -0.35
C GLY A 496 21.18 -2.96 0.35
N GLY A 497 20.80 -4.01 1.05
CA GLY A 497 21.74 -4.93 1.69
C GLY A 497 22.59 -5.66 0.65
N PHE A 498 23.92 -5.38 0.58
CA PHE A 498 24.85 -6.01 -0.37
C PHE A 498 25.56 -7.23 0.20
N ARG A 499 25.39 -7.50 1.48
CA ARG A 499 25.98 -8.68 2.15
C ARG A 499 25.02 -9.87 2.04
N SER A 500 24.86 -10.36 0.82
CA SER A 500 23.99 -11.50 0.49
C SER A 500 24.66 -12.82 0.84
N VAL A 501 23.90 -13.76 1.38
CA VAL A 501 24.33 -15.15 1.67
C VAL A 501 23.22 -16.12 1.31
N PRO A 502 23.52 -17.39 0.99
CA PRO A 502 22.51 -18.43 0.89
C PRO A 502 21.72 -18.57 2.20
N LYS A 503 20.43 -18.88 2.12
CA LYS A 503 19.56 -19.00 3.30
C LYS A 503 20.09 -19.99 4.36
N LYS A 504 20.79 -21.06 3.93
CA LYS A 504 21.42 -22.05 4.82
C LYS A 504 22.56 -21.47 5.67
N ASP A 505 23.25 -20.45 5.14
CA ASP A 505 24.44 -19.82 5.76
C ASP A 505 24.06 -18.52 6.50
N TYR A 506 22.78 -18.14 6.48
CA TYR A 506 22.29 -16.96 7.17
C TYR A 506 22.37 -17.13 8.69
N VAL A 507 22.96 -16.12 9.32
CA VAL A 507 22.97 -15.92 10.76
C VAL A 507 22.63 -14.47 11.08
N VAL A 508 21.92 -14.23 12.17
CA VAL A 508 21.55 -12.89 12.60
C VAL A 508 22.78 -12.09 13.03
N HIS A 509 22.92 -10.90 12.47
CA HIS A 509 23.91 -9.90 12.89
C HIS A 509 23.22 -8.54 13.00
N TYR A 510 23.01 -8.07 14.23
CA TYR A 510 22.28 -6.82 14.46
C TYR A 510 22.95 -5.60 13.82
N SER A 511 24.29 -5.47 13.95
CA SER A 511 25.06 -4.33 13.42
C SER A 511 25.51 -4.49 11.97
N ARG A 512 25.49 -5.72 11.43
CA ARG A 512 25.89 -6.05 10.07
C ARG A 512 24.94 -7.09 9.48
N PRO A 513 23.67 -6.76 9.25
CA PRO A 513 22.70 -7.73 8.78
C PRO A 513 23.14 -8.38 7.47
N LEU A 514 22.84 -9.66 7.33
CA LEU A 514 22.99 -10.41 6.09
C LEU A 514 21.64 -10.52 5.40
N VAL A 515 21.64 -10.61 4.07
CA VAL A 515 20.44 -10.76 3.25
C VAL A 515 20.41 -12.14 2.62
N THR A 516 19.26 -12.82 2.62
CA THR A 516 19.13 -14.21 2.14
C THR A 516 18.73 -14.33 0.67
N SER A 517 18.59 -13.22 -0.05
CA SER A 517 18.40 -13.21 -1.50
C SER A 517 19.70 -12.90 -2.23
N THR A 518 19.76 -13.15 -3.55
CA THR A 518 20.90 -12.74 -4.34
C THR A 518 20.94 -11.22 -4.50
N ARG A 519 22.12 -10.67 -4.83
CA ARG A 519 22.24 -9.23 -5.08
C ARG A 519 21.43 -8.81 -6.31
N CYS A 520 21.35 -9.64 -7.36
CA CYS A 520 20.49 -9.38 -8.51
C CYS A 520 19.01 -9.30 -8.13
N HIS A 521 18.53 -10.23 -7.30
CA HIS A 521 17.16 -10.20 -6.79
C HIS A 521 16.90 -8.89 -6.06
N MET A 522 17.75 -8.51 -5.11
CA MET A 522 17.61 -7.26 -4.35
C MET A 522 17.65 -6.03 -5.26
N LEU A 523 18.53 -5.98 -6.26
CA LEU A 523 18.57 -4.88 -7.23
C LEU A 523 17.30 -4.82 -8.10
N ALA A 524 16.78 -5.98 -8.54
CA ALA A 524 15.52 -6.06 -9.29
C ALA A 524 14.31 -5.57 -8.46
N MET A 525 14.34 -5.73 -7.14
CA MET A 525 13.28 -5.23 -6.27
C MET A 525 13.11 -3.71 -6.33
N TYR A 526 14.15 -2.92 -6.61
CA TYR A 526 14.00 -1.46 -6.86
C TYR A 526 13.15 -1.15 -8.10
N LEU A 527 12.97 -2.12 -8.99
CA LEU A 527 12.12 -2.00 -10.18
C LEU A 527 10.75 -2.65 -10.00
N VAL A 528 10.67 -3.70 -9.21
CA VAL A 528 9.41 -4.45 -9.00
C VAL A 528 8.57 -3.81 -7.91
N LEU A 529 9.18 -3.45 -6.79
CA LEU A 529 8.49 -2.76 -5.70
C LEU A 529 8.27 -1.28 -6.05
N GLU A 530 7.29 -0.68 -5.41
CA GLU A 530 6.97 0.74 -5.55
C GLU A 530 7.34 1.45 -4.26
N SER A 531 8.27 2.40 -4.32
CA SER A 531 8.65 3.29 -3.24
C SER A 531 9.24 4.57 -3.84
N TYR A 532 8.90 5.73 -3.28
CA TYR A 532 9.35 7.03 -3.79
C TYR A 532 10.44 7.65 -2.93
N LEU A 533 10.72 7.05 -1.77
CA LEU A 533 11.94 7.21 -0.99
C LEU A 533 12.57 5.83 -0.83
N ASN A 534 13.55 5.51 -1.68
CA ASN A 534 14.24 4.23 -1.59
C ASN A 534 15.40 4.29 -0.59
N MET A 535 15.49 3.28 0.26
CA MET A 535 16.61 3.12 1.18
C MET A 535 17.84 2.57 0.45
N VAL A 536 19.02 2.98 0.91
CA VAL A 536 20.33 2.40 0.62
C VAL A 536 20.92 2.02 1.98
N CYS A 537 20.49 0.85 2.46
CA CYS A 537 20.58 0.51 3.88
C CYS A 537 21.97 0.12 4.37
N ASP A 538 22.80 -0.48 3.50
CA ASP A 538 24.10 -0.99 3.94
C ASP A 538 25.12 0.14 4.21
N TYR A 539 26.21 -0.19 4.88
CA TYR A 539 27.24 0.81 5.15
C TYR A 539 28.14 1.03 3.92
N PRO A 540 28.73 2.20 3.75
CA PRO A 540 29.44 2.60 2.53
C PRO A 540 30.47 1.60 2.01
N GLU A 541 31.23 0.89 2.86
CA GLU A 541 32.23 -0.08 2.43
C GLU A 541 31.63 -1.33 1.80
N ALA A 542 30.39 -1.67 2.11
CA ALA A 542 29.69 -2.79 1.46
C ALA A 542 29.38 -2.52 -0.02
N TYR A 543 29.40 -1.25 -0.44
CA TYR A 543 29.11 -0.83 -1.81
C TYR A 543 30.35 -0.53 -2.64
N ARG A 544 31.43 -0.07 -2.03
CA ARG A 544 32.62 0.43 -2.74
C ARG A 544 33.24 -0.62 -3.62
N GLY A 545 33.27 -0.34 -4.95
CA GLY A 545 33.82 -1.24 -5.95
C GLY A 545 33.01 -2.51 -6.19
N GLN A 546 31.80 -2.60 -5.66
CA GLN A 546 30.96 -3.79 -5.80
C GLN A 546 30.12 -3.75 -7.08
N PRO A 547 30.01 -4.87 -7.81
CA PRO A 547 29.11 -4.99 -8.95
C PRO A 547 27.65 -4.69 -8.58
N GLY A 548 26.96 -3.95 -9.46
CA GLY A 548 25.57 -3.55 -9.28
C GLY A 548 25.36 -2.25 -8.49
N PHE A 549 26.39 -1.68 -7.86
CA PHE A 549 26.24 -0.42 -7.14
C PHE A 549 26.00 0.76 -8.09
N ASP A 550 26.60 0.76 -9.29
CA ASP A 550 26.31 1.79 -10.30
C ASP A 550 24.85 1.81 -10.69
N PHE A 551 24.22 0.63 -10.89
CA PHE A 551 22.80 0.54 -11.13
C PHE A 551 21.99 1.11 -9.95
N LEU A 552 22.33 0.75 -8.71
CA LEU A 552 21.62 1.23 -7.52
C LEU A 552 21.69 2.76 -7.40
N LYS A 553 22.81 3.39 -7.74
CA LYS A 553 22.94 4.85 -7.75
C LYS A 553 22.01 5.49 -8.78
N ASP A 554 21.89 4.90 -9.96
CA ASP A 554 21.26 5.51 -11.12
C ASP A 554 19.77 5.18 -11.27
N VAL A 555 19.28 4.09 -10.66
CA VAL A 555 17.87 3.68 -10.76
C VAL A 555 16.93 4.77 -10.23
N PRO A 556 15.92 5.19 -11.03
CA PRO A 556 14.94 6.17 -10.59
C PRO A 556 14.01 5.65 -9.48
N THR A 557 13.36 6.56 -8.77
CA THR A 557 12.36 6.24 -7.73
C THR A 557 10.93 6.58 -8.15
N VAL A 558 10.74 7.35 -9.23
CA VAL A 558 9.44 7.69 -9.83
C VAL A 558 9.47 7.47 -11.33
N TRP A 559 8.33 7.11 -11.90
CA TRP A 559 8.27 6.58 -13.24
C TRP A 559 7.26 7.31 -14.11
N ASP A 560 7.58 7.45 -15.40
CA ASP A 560 6.65 7.99 -16.39
C ASP A 560 5.64 6.92 -16.80
N GLU A 561 6.07 5.66 -16.82
CA GLU A 561 5.25 4.51 -17.19
C GLU A 561 5.72 3.25 -16.45
N THR A 562 4.79 2.39 -16.08
CA THR A 562 5.04 1.05 -15.56
C THR A 562 4.21 0.04 -16.35
N ARG A 563 4.83 -1.03 -16.80
CA ARG A 563 4.21 -2.21 -17.41
C ARG A 563 4.66 -3.47 -16.69
N VAL A 564 3.75 -4.37 -16.42
CA VAL A 564 4.08 -5.72 -15.97
C VAL A 564 4.01 -6.62 -17.18
N LEU A 565 5.17 -7.04 -17.67
CA LEU A 565 5.29 -7.77 -18.93
C LEU A 565 4.76 -9.19 -18.79
N GLU A 566 5.11 -9.84 -17.69
CA GLU A 566 4.69 -11.19 -17.37
C GLU A 566 4.70 -11.41 -15.86
N ALA A 567 3.72 -12.13 -15.34
CA ALA A 567 3.67 -12.47 -13.93
C ALA A 567 2.92 -13.78 -13.69
N LYS A 568 3.37 -14.52 -12.70
CA LYS A 568 2.66 -15.70 -12.20
C LYS A 568 2.62 -15.65 -10.67
N MET A 569 1.42 -15.70 -10.14
CA MET A 569 1.15 -15.53 -8.71
C MET A 569 2.06 -16.40 -7.84
N ALA A 570 2.82 -15.73 -6.93
CA ALA A 570 3.78 -16.35 -6.01
C ALA A 570 4.97 -17.08 -6.68
N GLU A 571 5.16 -16.93 -7.98
CA GLU A 571 6.26 -17.59 -8.70
C GLU A 571 7.28 -16.61 -9.24
N TYR A 572 6.87 -15.66 -10.10
CA TYR A 572 7.76 -14.64 -10.66
C TYR A 572 6.98 -13.42 -11.15
N VAL A 573 7.69 -12.34 -11.36
CA VAL A 573 7.19 -11.12 -12.00
C VAL A 573 8.29 -10.43 -12.79
N VAL A 574 7.93 -9.93 -13.98
CA VAL A 574 8.77 -9.10 -14.84
C VAL A 574 8.11 -7.75 -15.00
N THR A 575 8.74 -6.71 -14.47
CA THR A 575 8.26 -5.33 -14.52
C THR A 575 9.19 -4.47 -15.37
N ALA A 576 8.64 -3.76 -16.35
CA ALA A 576 9.34 -2.75 -17.12
C ALA A 576 8.86 -1.35 -16.71
N ARG A 577 9.79 -0.44 -16.45
CA ARG A 577 9.52 0.93 -16.05
C ARG A 577 10.30 1.91 -16.91
N ARG A 578 9.65 3.01 -17.31
CA ARG A 578 10.28 4.04 -18.13
C ARG A 578 10.48 5.33 -17.35
N LYS A 579 11.66 5.92 -17.55
CA LYS A 579 11.97 7.28 -17.13
C LYS A 579 12.64 8.03 -18.28
N GLY A 580 11.98 9.06 -18.79
CA GLY A 580 12.45 9.75 -19.98
C GLY A 580 12.50 8.80 -21.19
N LYS A 581 13.69 8.55 -21.71
CA LYS A 581 13.94 7.62 -22.83
C LYS A 581 14.36 6.23 -22.39
N ASP A 582 14.77 6.09 -21.13
CA ASP A 582 15.37 4.86 -20.63
C ASP A 582 14.31 3.94 -20.05
N TRP A 583 14.45 2.65 -20.34
CA TRP A 583 13.66 1.60 -19.77
C TRP A 583 14.49 0.74 -18.82
N TYR A 584 13.89 0.37 -17.74
CA TYR A 584 14.45 -0.47 -16.69
C TYR A 584 13.55 -1.69 -16.53
N VAL A 585 14.14 -2.90 -16.64
CA VAL A 585 13.41 -4.16 -16.51
C VAL A 585 13.93 -4.92 -15.30
N GLY A 586 13.04 -5.16 -14.32
CA GLY A 586 13.31 -5.99 -13.15
C GLY A 586 12.56 -7.30 -13.21
N CYS A 587 13.26 -8.40 -12.96
CA CYS A 587 12.66 -9.71 -12.83
C CYS A 587 13.04 -10.30 -11.48
N ILE A 588 12.03 -10.63 -10.66
CA ILE A 588 12.23 -11.42 -9.44
C ILE A 588 11.49 -12.76 -9.56
N ASN A 589 12.04 -13.74 -8.88
CA ASN A 589 11.61 -15.14 -8.92
C ASN A 589 11.62 -15.68 -7.49
N ASN A 590 10.76 -16.66 -7.19
CA ASN A 590 10.85 -17.41 -5.94
C ASN A 590 12.06 -18.37 -5.95
N SER A 591 12.19 -19.23 -4.93
CA SER A 591 13.31 -20.19 -4.81
C SER A 591 13.34 -21.29 -5.87
N THR A 592 12.41 -21.34 -6.83
CA THR A 592 12.37 -22.36 -7.88
C THR A 592 13.05 -21.86 -9.15
N GLU A 593 14.02 -22.60 -9.65
CA GLU A 593 14.69 -22.32 -10.94
C GLU A 593 13.69 -22.36 -12.10
N ARG A 594 13.78 -21.36 -13.02
CA ARG A 594 12.99 -21.31 -14.25
C ARG A 594 13.63 -20.44 -15.32
N THR A 595 13.22 -20.68 -16.56
CA THR A 595 13.52 -19.80 -17.69
C THR A 595 12.33 -18.89 -17.96
N ILE A 596 12.57 -17.60 -18.13
CA ILE A 596 11.56 -16.59 -18.43
C ILE A 596 11.99 -15.88 -19.71
N ASP A 597 11.13 -15.89 -20.72
CA ASP A 597 11.34 -15.17 -21.98
C ASP A 597 10.77 -13.75 -21.84
N ILE A 598 11.62 -12.74 -22.01
CA ILE A 598 11.21 -11.34 -21.92
C ILE A 598 11.01 -10.79 -23.33
N ASP A 599 9.76 -10.47 -23.69
CA ASP A 599 9.43 -9.83 -24.94
C ASP A 599 9.63 -8.30 -24.84
N PHE A 600 10.43 -7.74 -25.74
CA PHE A 600 10.73 -6.31 -25.80
C PHE A 600 9.78 -5.52 -26.72
N ASN A 601 8.64 -6.06 -27.11
CA ASN A 601 7.62 -5.38 -27.94
C ASN A 601 7.08 -4.07 -27.33
N PHE A 602 7.40 -3.77 -26.08
CA PHE A 602 7.07 -2.50 -25.45
C PHE A 602 8.01 -1.35 -25.86
N LEU A 603 9.18 -1.66 -26.46
CA LEU A 603 10.09 -0.66 -26.99
C LEU A 603 9.59 -0.14 -28.35
N GLU A 604 9.89 1.11 -28.67
CA GLU A 604 9.68 1.69 -30.00
C GLU A 604 10.74 1.15 -30.97
N ASP A 605 10.51 1.34 -32.28
CA ASP A 605 11.52 0.96 -33.29
C ASP A 605 12.79 1.81 -33.09
N GLY A 606 13.96 1.17 -33.07
CA GLY A 606 15.22 1.88 -32.86
C GLY A 606 16.37 0.99 -32.42
N GLU A 607 17.52 1.63 -32.23
CA GLU A 607 18.72 1.01 -31.70
C GLU A 607 18.78 1.21 -30.18
N TYR A 608 19.06 0.13 -29.45
CA TYR A 608 19.16 0.11 -28.01
C TYR A 608 20.47 -0.49 -27.53
N SER A 609 20.98 0.03 -26.42
CA SER A 609 22.03 -0.61 -25.64
C SER A 609 21.40 -1.29 -24.43
N LEU A 610 21.59 -2.60 -24.31
CA LEU A 610 21.11 -3.38 -23.16
C LEU A 610 22.26 -3.63 -22.19
N GLU A 611 22.10 -3.19 -20.95
CA GLU A 611 22.91 -3.61 -19.83
C GLU A 611 22.15 -4.67 -19.03
N LEU A 612 22.77 -5.83 -18.82
CA LEU A 612 22.18 -6.96 -18.09
C LEU A 612 22.99 -7.26 -16.83
N LEU A 613 22.35 -7.14 -15.68
CA LEU A 613 22.82 -7.67 -14.40
C LEU A 613 22.05 -8.95 -14.12
N LYS A 614 22.73 -10.07 -13.98
CA LYS A 614 22.12 -11.38 -13.72
C LYS A 614 22.94 -12.19 -12.73
N ASP A 615 22.29 -13.12 -12.09
CA ASP A 615 22.96 -14.16 -11.32
C ASP A 615 23.85 -15.02 -12.22
N SER A 616 24.91 -15.59 -11.67
CA SER A 616 25.84 -16.49 -12.32
C SER A 616 25.67 -17.91 -11.80
N ASP A 617 26.27 -18.90 -12.46
CA ASP A 617 26.16 -20.31 -12.05
C ASP A 617 26.77 -20.58 -10.66
N ASP A 618 27.59 -19.67 -10.13
CA ASP A 618 28.21 -19.75 -8.81
C ASP A 618 27.60 -18.77 -7.79
N THR A 619 26.44 -18.18 -8.08
CA THR A 619 25.74 -17.19 -7.22
C THR A 619 25.47 -17.72 -5.79
N ASP A 620 25.23 -19.01 -5.62
CA ASP A 620 25.07 -19.63 -4.30
C ASP A 620 26.32 -19.53 -3.39
N THR A 621 27.48 -19.26 -3.97
CA THR A 621 28.74 -19.09 -3.25
C THR A 621 29.36 -17.70 -3.43
N LYS A 622 28.96 -17.00 -4.51
CA LYS A 622 29.38 -15.63 -4.85
C LYS A 622 28.16 -14.84 -5.30
N PRO A 623 27.47 -14.14 -4.38
CA PRO A 623 26.21 -13.45 -4.65
C PRO A 623 26.34 -12.22 -5.54
N GLU A 624 27.48 -11.98 -6.15
CA GLU A 624 27.77 -10.83 -6.99
C GLU A 624 27.19 -11.02 -8.40
N PRO A 625 26.50 -10.00 -8.96
CA PRO A 625 25.92 -10.10 -10.31
C PRO A 625 27.02 -10.16 -11.39
N SER A 626 26.78 -10.92 -12.44
CA SER A 626 27.49 -10.78 -13.69
C SER A 626 26.91 -9.61 -14.50
N ARG A 627 27.78 -8.83 -15.16
CA ARG A 627 27.40 -7.68 -16.00
C ARG A 627 27.70 -7.97 -17.46
N ASN A 628 26.70 -7.84 -18.32
CA ASN A 628 26.82 -7.98 -19.76
C ASN A 628 26.26 -6.76 -20.47
N ILE A 629 26.96 -6.22 -21.47
CA ILE A 629 26.47 -5.14 -22.31
C ILE A 629 26.27 -5.70 -23.72
N ARG A 630 25.10 -5.50 -24.30
CA ARG A 630 24.76 -5.87 -25.68
C ARG A 630 24.12 -4.69 -26.40
N HIS A 631 24.39 -4.60 -27.70
CA HIS A 631 23.74 -3.65 -28.59
C HIS A 631 22.85 -4.40 -29.57
N GLY A 632 21.67 -3.90 -29.83
CA GLY A 632 20.70 -4.52 -30.74
C GLY A 632 19.72 -3.51 -31.34
N CYS A 633 19.07 -3.91 -32.41
CA CYS A 633 17.97 -3.18 -33.04
C CYS A 633 16.64 -3.82 -32.66
N GLN A 634 15.63 -2.98 -32.37
CA GLN A 634 14.24 -3.39 -32.28
C GLN A 634 13.53 -2.90 -33.55
N GLU A 635 12.93 -3.83 -34.29
CA GLU A 635 12.03 -3.58 -35.41
C GLU A 635 10.67 -4.20 -35.10
N ARG A 636 9.57 -3.47 -35.34
CA ARG A 636 8.20 -3.94 -35.13
C ARG A 636 7.67 -4.66 -36.36
#